data_7ad43abd404e0b1eee6f5e58ae0785e4
#
_entry.id   7ad43abd404e0b1eee6f5e58ae0785e4
#
_cell.length_a   1.000
_cell.length_b   1.000
_cell.length_c   1.000
_cell.angle_alpha   90.00
_cell.angle_beta   90.00
_cell.angle_gamma   90.00
#
_symmetry.space_group_name_H-M   'P 1'
#
loop_
_entity.id
_entity.type
_entity.pdbx_description
1 polymer ?
#
loop_
_entity_poly.entity_id
_entity_poly.type
_entity_poly.pdbx_seq_one_letter_code
_entity_poly.pdbx_strand_id
1 'polypeptide(L)'
;LSQSVWWGFFDTLSNAQALVAIAAFNLIVLLVFEGFARWLIARPTRWIHRLAALGVLAPLCAGAVLGWWESEFRIVAATFSVVAGLAAAVYHRARRDLPILALAVYGGIAVLAAGLVKLLRIESFLSMNLVGLFIIAASAGAGVWLAGLHRQSVTGGEAQ
;
A
#
# COMPACT_ATOMS: atom_id res chain seq x y z
N LEU A 1 3.44 31.84 -11.12
CA LEU A 1 3.89 31.02 -12.28
C LEU A 1 4.07 29.53 -11.98
N SER A 2 4.26 29.12 -10.73
CA SER A 2 4.52 27.70 -10.39
C SER A 2 3.27 26.82 -10.30
N GLN A 3 2.13 27.34 -9.90
CA GLN A 3 0.91 26.53 -9.73
C GLN A 3 0.27 26.12 -11.06
N SER A 4 0.26 27.01 -12.07
CA SER A 4 -0.33 26.74 -13.38
C SER A 4 0.40 25.63 -14.16
N VAL A 5 1.70 25.47 -13.97
CA VAL A 5 2.50 24.44 -14.66
C VAL A 5 2.18 23.03 -14.12
N TRP A 6 1.97 22.90 -12.81
CA TRP A 6 1.61 21.63 -12.20
C TRP A 6 0.21 21.17 -12.58
N TRP A 7 -0.78 22.07 -12.56
CA TRP A 7 -2.15 21.75 -12.98
C TRP A 7 -2.22 21.35 -14.46
N GLY A 8 -1.52 22.07 -15.34
CA GLY A 8 -1.49 21.72 -16.77
C GLY A 8 -0.84 20.36 -17.06
N PHE A 9 0.12 19.91 -16.25
CA PHE A 9 0.72 18.59 -16.40
C PHE A 9 -0.28 17.48 -16.01
N PHE A 10 -1.05 17.66 -14.94
CA PHE A 10 -2.04 16.67 -14.52
C PHE A 10 -3.26 16.61 -15.43
N ASP A 11 -3.64 17.72 -16.07
CA ASP A 11 -4.74 17.76 -17.04
C ASP A 11 -4.44 16.95 -18.33
N THR A 12 -3.17 16.71 -18.64
CA THR A 12 -2.77 15.92 -19.82
C THR A 12 -2.64 14.42 -19.55
N LEU A 13 -2.62 14.02 -18.27
CA LEU A 13 -2.49 12.62 -17.88
C LEU A 13 -3.88 12.00 -17.70
N SER A 14 -4.02 10.75 -18.14
CA SER A 14 -5.18 9.98 -17.72
C SER A 14 -5.15 9.76 -16.19
N ASN A 15 -6.31 9.51 -15.58
CA ASN A 15 -6.41 9.31 -14.14
C ASN A 15 -5.48 8.16 -13.65
N ALA A 16 -5.34 7.10 -14.46
CA ALA A 16 -4.42 6.00 -14.15
C ALA A 16 -2.95 6.44 -14.18
N GLN A 17 -2.57 7.23 -15.18
CA GLN A 17 -1.20 7.77 -15.31
C GLN A 17 -0.88 8.72 -14.15
N ALA A 18 -1.83 9.56 -13.73
CA ALA A 18 -1.66 10.46 -12.60
C ALA A 18 -1.38 9.68 -11.30
N LEU A 19 -2.13 8.59 -11.03
CA LEU A 19 -1.88 7.73 -9.85
C LEU A 19 -0.49 7.07 -9.88
N VAL A 20 -0.08 6.59 -11.05
CA VAL A 20 1.26 5.99 -11.22
C VAL A 20 2.34 7.06 -11.05
N ALA A 21 2.16 8.26 -11.60
CA ALA A 21 3.12 9.36 -11.46
C ALA A 21 3.29 9.79 -10.00
N ILE A 22 2.18 9.92 -9.25
CA ILE A 22 2.22 10.22 -7.80
C ILE A 22 2.96 9.12 -7.05
N ALA A 23 2.64 7.86 -7.34
CA ALA A 23 3.30 6.73 -6.69
C ALA A 23 4.80 6.66 -7.03
N ALA A 24 5.17 6.88 -8.30
CA ALA A 24 6.56 6.90 -8.75
C ALA A 24 7.35 8.03 -8.09
N PHE A 25 6.80 9.23 -8.00
CA PHE A 25 7.43 10.35 -7.30
C PHE A 25 7.72 10.01 -5.82
N ASN A 26 6.72 9.48 -5.10
CA ASN A 26 6.89 9.09 -3.71
C ASN A 26 7.88 7.91 -3.56
N LEU A 27 7.93 6.99 -4.53
CA LEU A 27 8.90 5.90 -4.53
C LEU A 27 10.33 6.44 -4.70
N ILE A 28 10.54 7.41 -5.59
CA ILE A 28 11.83 8.08 -5.75
C ILE A 28 12.22 8.78 -4.43
N VAL A 29 11.29 9.51 -3.82
CA VAL A 29 11.51 10.14 -2.52
C VAL A 29 11.90 9.09 -1.47
N LEU A 30 11.17 7.97 -1.40
CA LEU A 30 11.48 6.88 -0.49
C LEU A 30 12.89 6.32 -0.71
N LEU A 31 13.27 6.04 -1.96
CA LEU A 31 14.58 5.49 -2.32
C LEU A 31 15.72 6.48 -2.05
N VAL A 32 15.51 7.75 -2.35
CA VAL A 32 16.47 8.82 -2.07
C VAL A 32 16.70 8.94 -0.56
N PHE A 33 15.62 9.03 0.22
CA PHE A 33 15.75 9.09 1.68
C PHE A 33 16.37 7.82 2.26
N GLU A 34 16.06 6.65 1.70
CA GLU A 34 16.64 5.39 2.14
C GLU A 34 18.14 5.27 1.82
N GLY A 35 18.55 5.73 0.64
CA GLY A 35 19.94 5.78 0.22
C GLY A 35 20.73 6.87 0.98
N PHE A 36 20.17 8.06 1.07
CA PHE A 36 20.83 9.22 1.71
C PHE A 36 20.88 9.12 3.24
N ALA A 37 19.82 8.57 3.87
CA ALA A 37 19.76 8.41 5.31
C ALA A 37 20.85 7.47 5.85
N ARG A 38 21.28 6.49 5.05
CA ARG A 38 22.42 5.65 5.40
C ARG A 38 23.76 6.41 5.38
N TRP A 39 23.83 7.50 4.63
CA TRP A 39 25.09 8.24 4.38
C TRP A 39 25.23 9.51 5.21
N LEU A 40 24.16 10.25 5.46
CA LEU A 40 24.21 11.58 6.07
C LEU A 40 23.59 11.72 7.46
N ILE A 41 22.71 10.82 7.90
CA ILE A 41 21.92 11.02 9.12
C ILE A 41 22.06 9.80 10.04
N ALA A 42 22.72 9.99 11.18
CA ALA A 42 22.89 8.95 12.20
C ALA A 42 21.57 8.40 12.79
N ARG A 43 20.44 9.06 12.55
CA ARG A 43 19.09 8.58 12.93
C ARG A 43 18.07 8.99 11.86
N PRO A 44 17.73 8.10 10.91
CA PRO A 44 16.68 8.39 9.94
C PRO A 44 15.34 8.59 10.65
N THR A 45 14.65 9.67 10.30
CA THR A 45 13.34 10.01 10.85
C THR A 45 12.33 9.00 10.30
N ARG A 46 11.94 8.00 11.10
CA ARG A 46 11.03 6.90 10.70
C ARG A 46 9.72 7.39 10.08
N TRP A 47 9.26 8.59 10.44
CA TRP A 47 8.04 9.21 9.91
C TRP A 47 8.09 9.51 8.42
N ILE A 48 9.23 9.98 7.89
CA ILE A 48 9.37 10.31 6.46
C ILE A 48 9.22 9.04 5.61
N HIS A 49 9.83 7.94 6.03
CA HIS A 49 9.71 6.66 5.33
C HIS A 49 8.27 6.15 5.31
N ARG A 50 7.55 6.29 6.40
CA ARG A 50 6.15 5.88 6.51
C ARG A 50 5.22 6.74 5.66
N LEU A 51 5.43 8.07 5.65
CA LEU A 51 4.68 8.97 4.79
C LEU A 51 4.96 8.71 3.30
N ALA A 52 6.22 8.50 2.93
CA ALA A 52 6.57 8.16 1.55
C ALA A 52 5.98 6.81 1.13
N ALA A 53 6.04 5.79 2.00
CA ALA A 53 5.42 4.49 1.73
C ALA A 53 3.90 4.60 1.60
N LEU A 54 3.24 5.43 2.41
CA LEU A 54 1.81 5.74 2.28
C LEU A 54 1.53 6.42 0.93
N GLY A 55 2.35 7.40 0.55
CA GLY A 55 2.25 8.11 -0.75
C GLY A 55 2.47 7.20 -1.96
N VAL A 56 3.15 6.07 -1.80
CA VAL A 56 3.27 5.03 -2.84
C VAL A 56 2.06 4.10 -2.84
N LEU A 57 1.77 3.50 -1.69
CA LEU A 57 0.80 2.40 -1.60
C LEU A 57 -0.66 2.88 -1.69
N ALA A 58 -1.01 4.05 -1.14
CA ALA A 58 -2.38 4.52 -1.14
C ALA A 58 -2.92 4.82 -2.55
N PRO A 59 -2.26 5.61 -3.41
CA PRO A 59 -2.75 5.85 -4.76
C PRO A 59 -2.75 4.58 -5.62
N LEU A 60 -1.76 3.69 -5.47
CA LEU A 60 -1.74 2.42 -6.18
C LEU A 60 -2.87 1.49 -5.71
N CYS A 61 -3.18 1.46 -4.42
CA CYS A 61 -4.30 0.69 -3.87
C CYS A 61 -5.64 1.21 -4.42
N ALA A 62 -5.85 2.54 -4.43
CA ALA A 62 -7.05 3.15 -4.99
C ALA A 62 -7.22 2.79 -6.48
N GLY A 63 -6.17 2.93 -7.27
CA GLY A 63 -6.17 2.52 -8.67
C GLY A 63 -6.36 1.02 -8.86
N ALA A 64 -5.80 0.18 -7.99
CA ALA A 64 -5.99 -1.26 -8.04
C ALA A 64 -7.45 -1.68 -7.75
N VAL A 65 -8.12 -0.99 -6.84
CA VAL A 65 -9.56 -1.15 -6.60
C VAL A 65 -10.35 -0.79 -7.86
N LEU A 66 -10.08 0.36 -8.47
CA LEU A 66 -10.73 0.79 -9.71
C LEU A 66 -10.45 -0.15 -10.89
N GLY A 67 -9.30 -0.78 -10.92
CA GLY A 67 -8.90 -1.75 -11.95
C GLY A 67 -9.81 -2.97 -12.10
N TRP A 68 -10.67 -3.24 -11.11
CA TRP A 68 -11.70 -4.25 -11.21
C TRP A 68 -12.87 -3.83 -12.13
N TRP A 69 -13.15 -2.53 -12.23
CA TRP A 69 -14.26 -2.00 -13.03
C TRP A 69 -13.79 -1.40 -14.34
N GLU A 70 -12.64 -0.75 -14.35
CA GLU A 70 -12.11 0.01 -15.48
C GLU A 70 -10.80 -0.59 -15.97
N SER A 71 -10.76 -0.94 -17.26
CA SER A 71 -9.59 -1.58 -17.87
C SER A 71 -8.34 -0.69 -17.87
N GLU A 72 -8.53 0.62 -17.85
CA GLU A 72 -7.45 1.62 -17.78
C GLU A 72 -6.58 1.44 -16.53
N PHE A 73 -7.18 1.03 -15.40
CA PHE A 73 -6.47 0.87 -14.13
C PHE A 73 -5.85 -0.51 -13.90
N ARG A 74 -5.95 -1.45 -14.86
CA ARG A 74 -5.36 -2.81 -14.71
C ARG A 74 -3.86 -2.78 -14.50
N ILE A 75 -3.16 -1.86 -15.20
CA ILE A 75 -1.71 -1.70 -15.02
C ILE A 75 -1.38 -1.19 -13.62
N VAL A 76 -2.22 -0.32 -13.05
CA VAL A 76 -2.09 0.17 -11.67
C VAL A 76 -2.28 -0.98 -10.68
N ALA A 77 -3.25 -1.86 -10.93
CA ALA A 77 -3.50 -3.05 -10.10
C ALA A 77 -2.31 -4.01 -10.12
N ALA A 78 -1.73 -4.26 -11.30
CA ALA A 78 -0.52 -5.08 -11.42
C ALA A 78 0.67 -4.43 -10.67
N THR A 79 0.87 -3.14 -10.86
CA THR A 79 1.93 -2.37 -10.18
C THR A 79 1.74 -2.41 -8.65
N PHE A 80 0.51 -2.21 -8.16
CA PHE A 80 0.20 -2.34 -6.74
C PHE A 80 0.59 -3.71 -6.20
N SER A 81 0.21 -4.78 -6.89
CA SER A 81 0.47 -6.15 -6.45
C SER A 81 1.97 -6.43 -6.30
N VAL A 82 2.78 -5.95 -7.27
CA VAL A 82 4.25 -6.08 -7.22
C VAL A 82 4.83 -5.24 -6.09
N VAL A 83 4.45 -3.96 -5.98
CA VAL A 83 5.00 -3.04 -4.98
C VAL A 83 4.60 -3.46 -3.56
N ALA A 84 3.33 -3.82 -3.34
CA ALA A 84 2.85 -4.29 -2.05
C ALA A 84 3.50 -5.63 -1.65
N GLY A 85 3.67 -6.55 -2.61
CA GLY A 85 4.38 -7.82 -2.38
C GLY A 85 5.84 -7.62 -2.01
N LEU A 86 6.56 -6.74 -2.73
CA LEU A 86 7.95 -6.39 -2.41
C LEU A 86 8.05 -5.69 -1.06
N ALA A 87 7.17 -4.73 -0.78
CA ALA A 87 7.11 -4.05 0.51
C ALA A 87 6.87 -5.06 1.64
N ALA A 88 5.89 -5.96 1.50
CA ALA A 88 5.64 -7.00 2.47
C ALA A 88 6.86 -7.91 2.69
N ALA A 89 7.54 -8.34 1.62
CA ALA A 89 8.72 -9.19 1.71
C ALA A 89 9.90 -8.48 2.40
N VAL A 90 10.18 -7.24 2.02
CA VAL A 90 11.29 -6.44 2.58
C VAL A 90 11.04 -6.10 4.05
N TYR A 91 9.85 -5.57 4.36
CA TYR A 91 9.54 -5.11 5.72
C TYR A 91 9.20 -6.25 6.68
N HIS A 92 8.82 -7.41 6.16
CA HIS A 92 8.70 -8.62 6.99
C HIS A 92 10.08 -9.19 7.38
N ARG A 93 11.03 -9.27 6.44
CA ARG A 93 12.31 -9.96 6.63
C ARG A 93 13.43 -9.03 7.13
N ALA A 94 13.60 -7.87 6.52
CA ALA A 94 14.79 -7.04 6.71
C ALA A 94 14.63 -5.91 7.73
N ARG A 95 13.45 -5.32 7.87
CA ARG A 95 13.28 -4.06 8.63
C ARG A 95 12.23 -4.07 9.72
N ARG A 96 11.32 -5.01 9.72
CA ARG A 96 10.20 -5.17 10.67
C ARG A 96 9.47 -3.84 10.98
N ASP A 97 9.23 -2.99 9.96
CA ASP A 97 8.41 -1.80 10.12
C ASP A 97 6.92 -2.17 9.96
N LEU A 98 6.27 -2.42 11.10
CA LEU A 98 4.88 -2.88 11.17
C LEU A 98 3.88 -1.96 10.49
N PRO A 99 3.94 -0.61 10.60
CA PRO A 99 3.06 0.29 9.87
C PRO A 99 3.08 0.11 8.35
N ILE A 100 4.24 -0.03 7.74
CA ILE A 100 4.35 -0.22 6.29
C ILE A 100 3.83 -1.60 5.89
N LEU A 101 4.16 -2.61 6.69
CA LEU A 101 3.66 -3.97 6.50
C LEU A 101 2.13 -4.03 6.62
N ALA A 102 1.58 -3.36 7.64
CA ALA A 102 0.13 -3.24 7.81
C ALA A 102 -0.53 -2.58 6.60
N LEU A 103 0.04 -1.47 6.09
CA LEU A 103 -0.48 -0.76 4.93
C LEU A 103 -0.53 -1.65 3.68
N ALA A 104 0.53 -2.44 3.43
CA ALA A 104 0.58 -3.36 2.30
C ALA A 104 -0.47 -4.48 2.44
N VAL A 105 -0.62 -5.06 3.63
CA VAL A 105 -1.56 -6.16 3.90
C VAL A 105 -3.01 -5.67 3.82
N TYR A 106 -3.35 -4.57 4.50
CA TYR A 106 -4.72 -4.05 4.47
C TYR A 106 -5.09 -3.48 3.09
N GLY A 107 -4.13 -2.88 2.38
CA GLY A 107 -4.32 -2.52 0.97
C GLY A 107 -4.64 -3.74 0.10
N GLY A 108 -3.92 -4.84 0.28
CA GLY A 108 -4.21 -6.11 -0.38
C GLY A 108 -5.61 -6.66 -0.07
N ILE A 109 -6.03 -6.61 1.20
CA ILE A 109 -7.39 -7.02 1.61
C ILE A 109 -8.45 -6.15 0.92
N ALA A 110 -8.24 -4.82 0.84
CA ALA A 110 -9.16 -3.91 0.17
C ALA A 110 -9.31 -4.23 -1.32
N VAL A 111 -8.21 -4.49 -2.03
CA VAL A 111 -8.22 -4.85 -3.45
C VAL A 111 -8.92 -6.21 -3.67
N LEU A 112 -8.66 -7.20 -2.82
CA LEU A 112 -9.33 -8.50 -2.89
C LEU A 112 -10.83 -8.39 -2.58
N ALA A 113 -11.21 -7.59 -1.59
CA ALA A 113 -12.62 -7.34 -1.27
C ALA A 113 -13.34 -6.69 -2.45
N ALA A 114 -12.71 -5.71 -3.11
CA ALA A 114 -13.26 -5.10 -4.33
C ALA A 114 -13.42 -6.12 -5.46
N GLY A 115 -12.46 -7.03 -5.63
CA GLY A 115 -12.56 -8.15 -6.57
C GLY A 115 -13.72 -9.08 -6.27
N LEU A 116 -13.93 -9.43 -4.98
CA LEU A 116 -15.06 -10.24 -4.56
C LEU A 116 -16.41 -9.54 -4.81
N VAL A 117 -16.49 -8.23 -4.54
CA VAL A 117 -17.68 -7.42 -4.88
C VAL A 117 -18.04 -7.56 -6.35
N LYS A 118 -17.03 -7.43 -7.22
CA LYS A 118 -17.26 -7.57 -8.67
C LYS A 118 -17.62 -9.00 -9.09
N LEU A 119 -16.93 -9.99 -8.54
CA LEU A 119 -17.12 -11.40 -8.89
C LEU A 119 -18.51 -11.91 -8.48
N LEU A 120 -18.94 -11.57 -7.27
CA LEU A 120 -20.20 -12.01 -6.71
C LEU A 120 -21.41 -11.24 -7.25
N ARG A 121 -21.19 -10.19 -8.08
CA ARG A 121 -22.26 -9.32 -8.62
C ARG A 121 -23.31 -9.06 -7.56
N ILE A 122 -22.97 -8.21 -6.57
CA ILE A 122 -23.78 -8.00 -5.36
C ILE A 122 -25.20 -7.55 -5.73
N GLU A 123 -26.08 -8.53 -5.97
CA GLU A 123 -27.52 -8.35 -6.22
C GLU A 123 -28.34 -8.93 -5.06
N SER A 124 -27.70 -9.66 -4.16
CA SER A 124 -28.37 -10.32 -3.04
C SER A 124 -27.77 -9.94 -1.70
N PHE A 125 -28.61 -9.94 -0.66
CA PHE A 125 -28.18 -9.74 0.73
C PHE A 125 -27.11 -10.77 1.16
N LEU A 126 -27.18 -11.98 0.62
CA LEU A 126 -26.21 -13.05 0.92
C LEU A 126 -24.81 -12.71 0.40
N SER A 127 -24.68 -12.21 -0.84
CA SER A 127 -23.38 -11.84 -1.42
C SER A 127 -22.74 -10.66 -0.67
N MET A 128 -23.54 -9.69 -0.22
CA MET A 128 -23.05 -8.58 0.59
C MET A 128 -22.50 -9.06 1.95
N ASN A 129 -23.20 -10.00 2.61
CA ASN A 129 -22.76 -10.58 3.88
C ASN A 129 -21.47 -11.41 3.71
N LEU A 130 -21.31 -12.14 2.60
CA LEU A 130 -20.07 -12.88 2.33
C LEU A 130 -18.86 -11.97 2.18
N VAL A 131 -18.99 -10.84 1.48
CA VAL A 131 -17.92 -9.85 1.36
C VAL A 131 -17.61 -9.22 2.74
N GLY A 132 -18.64 -8.87 3.50
CA GLY A 132 -18.46 -8.36 4.86
C GLY A 132 -17.73 -9.36 5.76
N LEU A 133 -18.12 -10.62 5.73
CA LEU A 133 -17.47 -11.69 6.49
C LEU A 133 -16.02 -11.89 6.07
N PHE A 134 -15.74 -11.85 4.75
CA PHE A 134 -14.35 -11.90 4.24
C PHE A 134 -13.51 -10.76 4.80
N ILE A 135 -14.01 -9.52 4.74
CA ILE A 135 -13.27 -8.34 5.24
C ILE A 135 -12.97 -8.49 6.73
N ILE A 136 -13.96 -8.90 7.53
CA ILE A 136 -13.79 -9.09 8.97
C ILE A 136 -12.76 -10.20 9.25
N ALA A 137 -12.92 -11.37 8.63
CA ALA A 137 -12.03 -12.50 8.85
C ALA A 137 -10.58 -12.20 8.40
N ALA A 138 -10.41 -11.61 7.21
CA ALA A 138 -9.10 -11.26 6.69
C ALA A 138 -8.42 -10.16 7.54
N SER A 139 -9.17 -9.14 7.96
CA SER A 139 -8.65 -8.07 8.82
C SER A 139 -8.30 -8.57 10.22
N ALA A 140 -9.12 -9.44 10.81
CA ALA A 140 -8.82 -10.07 12.10
C ALA A 140 -7.57 -10.96 12.02
N GLY A 141 -7.46 -11.80 10.98
CA GLY A 141 -6.29 -12.64 10.74
C GLY A 141 -5.01 -11.81 10.56
N ALA A 142 -5.07 -10.75 9.74
CA ALA A 142 -3.97 -9.81 9.56
C ALA A 142 -3.57 -9.13 10.88
N GLY A 143 -4.54 -8.70 11.67
CA GLY A 143 -4.31 -8.07 12.96
C GLY A 143 -3.61 -9.01 13.96
N VAL A 144 -4.09 -10.25 14.08
CA VAL A 144 -3.46 -11.28 14.93
C VAL A 144 -2.03 -11.58 14.49
N TRP A 145 -1.81 -11.73 13.18
CA TRP A 145 -0.48 -11.97 12.62
C TRP A 145 0.49 -10.81 12.89
N LEU A 146 0.06 -9.57 12.65
CA LEU A 146 0.85 -8.36 12.93
C LEU A 146 1.16 -8.21 14.43
N ALA A 147 0.19 -8.51 15.30
CA ALA A 147 0.39 -8.50 16.75
C ALA A 147 1.40 -9.56 17.18
N GLY A 148 1.39 -10.74 16.56
CA GLY A 148 2.39 -11.79 16.78
C GLY A 148 3.81 -11.33 16.40
N LEU A 149 3.96 -10.67 15.27
CA LEU A 149 5.24 -10.09 14.84
C LEU A 149 5.73 -8.99 15.81
N HIS A 150 4.82 -8.18 16.32
CA HIS A 150 5.16 -7.15 17.30
C HIS A 150 5.71 -7.74 18.59
N ARG A 151 5.06 -8.76 19.13
CA ARG A 151 5.52 -9.46 20.35
C ARG A 151 6.91 -10.05 20.17
N GLN A 152 7.17 -10.71 19.03
CA GLN A 152 8.49 -11.27 18.74
C GLN A 152 9.60 -10.20 18.67
N SER A 153 9.28 -8.98 18.22
CA SER A 153 10.25 -7.88 18.16
C SER A 153 10.59 -7.31 19.53
N VAL A 154 9.67 -7.37 20.50
CA VAL A 154 9.88 -6.90 21.88
C VAL A 154 10.69 -7.92 22.67
N THR A 155 10.32 -9.20 22.62
CA THR A 155 11.00 -10.26 23.37
C THR A 155 12.41 -10.56 22.85
N GLY A 156 12.67 -10.40 21.56
CA GLY A 156 14.01 -10.58 20.97
C GLY A 156 14.99 -9.43 21.27
N GLY A 157 14.51 -8.26 21.72
CA GLY A 157 15.33 -7.12 22.11
C GLY A 157 15.83 -7.15 23.55
N GLU A 158 15.22 -7.97 24.41
CA GLU A 158 15.62 -8.13 25.82
C GLU A 158 16.73 -9.21 26.03
N ALA A 159 17.04 -9.98 25.00
CA ALA A 159 18.00 -11.08 25.05
C ALA A 159 19.41 -10.71 24.51
N GLN A 160 19.69 -9.46 24.20
CA GLN A 160 20.99 -8.91 23.77
C GLN A 160 21.45 -7.83 24.74
#